data_3f2554f903298a87045efe6c4b2d347b
#
_entry.id   3f2554f903298a87045efe6c4b2d347b
#
_cell.length_a   1.000
_cell.length_b   1.000
_cell.length_c   1.000
_cell.angle_alpha   90.00
_cell.angle_beta   90.00
_cell.angle_gamma   90.00
#
_symmetry.space_group_name_H-M   'P 1'
#
loop_
_entity.id
_entity.type
_entity.pdbx_description
1 polymer ?
#
loop_
_entity_poly.entity_id
_entity_poly.type
_entity_poly.pdbx_seq_one_letter_code
_entity_poly.pdbx_strand_id
1 'polypeptide(L)'
;APAASADAITDYVSFETANRELETWNFLYSQSASDLNVTTNMWDGLLSFDCYGKVAPAIAKSWEHNDDSTVWTFHLRDDVDWCDVNGEVKSHLTSKDFLVGLEWVLNAFKNEAFNTSMPSETVVGAADYYDLTKDKGDAAADMTYEDMLAAGVGIEAPDDYTLVFTCPSPCPYFDTVVAYNSFYPASEDLIKELGVEGFRACDYTTMWYNGPYLMEEFIQGNTKSFIPNPNYYAANDCT
;
A
#
# COMPACT_ATOMS: atom_id res chain seq x y z
N ALA A 1 9.18 2.59 -44.53
CA ALA A 1 9.42 3.81 -43.79
C ALA A 1 9.57 3.40 -42.32
N PRO A 2 10.62 3.86 -41.60
CA PRO A 2 10.71 3.60 -40.17
C PRO A 2 9.52 4.30 -39.48
N ALA A 3 8.83 3.58 -38.60
CA ALA A 3 7.84 4.19 -37.73
C ALA A 3 8.54 5.28 -36.92
N ALA A 4 8.01 6.49 -36.97
CA ALA A 4 8.48 7.56 -36.07
C ALA A 4 8.25 7.04 -34.64
N SER A 5 9.32 6.96 -33.86
CA SER A 5 9.20 6.82 -32.40
C SER A 5 8.39 8.02 -31.94
N ALA A 6 7.21 7.79 -31.35
CA ALA A 6 6.58 8.83 -30.59
C ALA A 6 7.60 9.23 -29.51
N ASP A 7 8.00 10.51 -29.47
CA ASP A 7 8.82 11.00 -28.37
C ASP A 7 8.07 10.66 -27.09
N ALA A 8 8.75 9.97 -26.18
CA ALA A 8 8.17 9.65 -24.89
C ALA A 8 7.78 10.96 -24.21
N ILE A 9 6.55 11.04 -23.68
CA ILE A 9 6.13 12.19 -22.88
C ILE A 9 6.98 12.15 -21.62
N THR A 10 7.91 13.11 -21.48
CA THR A 10 8.82 13.17 -20.34
C THR A 10 8.30 14.06 -19.23
N ASP A 11 7.37 14.96 -19.56
CA ASP A 11 6.77 15.88 -18.60
C ASP A 11 5.24 15.80 -18.69
N TYR A 12 4.61 15.63 -17.55
CA TYR A 12 3.16 15.65 -17.41
C TYR A 12 2.73 16.67 -16.36
N VAL A 13 1.79 17.53 -16.71
CA VAL A 13 1.22 18.52 -15.79
C VAL A 13 -0.29 18.30 -15.70
N SER A 14 -0.77 18.06 -14.49
CA SER A 14 -2.20 18.01 -14.17
C SER A 14 -2.59 19.21 -13.32
N PHE A 15 -3.75 19.77 -13.60
CA PHE A 15 -4.34 20.81 -12.78
C PHE A 15 -5.53 20.24 -12.03
N GLU A 16 -5.42 20.18 -10.72
CA GLU A 16 -6.53 19.78 -9.86
C GLU A 16 -7.26 21.02 -9.31
N THR A 17 -8.58 20.96 -9.36
CA THR A 17 -9.45 21.96 -8.74
C THR A 17 -10.03 21.42 -7.41
N ALA A 18 -9.26 20.59 -6.71
CA ALA A 18 -9.71 20.03 -5.46
C ALA A 18 -9.92 21.13 -4.40
N ASN A 19 -11.04 21.06 -3.70
CA ASN A 19 -11.37 21.99 -2.61
C ASN A 19 -10.57 21.70 -1.34
N ARG A 20 -9.71 20.69 -1.35
CA ARG A 20 -8.94 20.21 -0.21
C ARG A 20 -7.48 19.99 -0.61
N GLU A 21 -6.59 20.34 0.28
CA GLU A 21 -5.18 20.00 0.21
C GLU A 21 -4.96 18.59 0.74
N LEU A 22 -3.77 18.02 0.48
CA LEU A 22 -3.31 16.78 1.10
C LEU A 22 -3.38 16.91 2.62
N GLU A 23 -4.13 16.01 3.26
CA GLU A 23 -4.36 16.05 4.70
C GLU A 23 -3.35 15.18 5.46
N THR A 24 -2.84 14.11 4.82
CA THR A 24 -1.87 13.20 5.42
C THR A 24 -0.95 12.56 4.38
N TRP A 25 0.29 12.30 4.79
CA TRP A 25 1.25 11.50 4.03
C TRP A 25 1.18 10.01 4.36
N ASN A 26 0.44 9.65 5.43
CA ASN A 26 0.20 8.26 5.77
C ASN A 26 -0.83 7.67 4.81
N PHE A 27 -0.34 6.98 3.78
CA PHE A 27 -1.17 6.38 2.72
C PHE A 27 -2.09 5.26 3.24
N LEU A 28 -1.78 4.63 4.37
CA LEU A 28 -2.64 3.63 5.02
C LEU A 28 -3.81 4.27 5.79
N TYR A 29 -3.66 5.52 6.17
CA TYR A 29 -4.66 6.27 6.94
C TYR A 29 -5.69 6.96 6.03
N SER A 30 -5.24 7.47 4.88
CA SER A 30 -6.08 8.33 4.04
C SER A 30 -7.26 7.61 3.40
N GLN A 31 -8.42 8.28 3.43
CA GLN A 31 -9.64 7.92 2.70
C GLN A 31 -10.05 9.03 1.72
N SER A 32 -9.26 10.07 1.61
CA SER A 32 -9.54 11.23 0.77
C SER A 32 -9.12 10.98 -0.68
N ALA A 33 -10.01 11.23 -1.64
CA ALA A 33 -9.66 11.16 -3.05
C ALA A 33 -8.54 12.13 -3.44
N SER A 34 -8.46 13.29 -2.78
CA SER A 34 -7.37 14.26 -3.00
C SER A 34 -6.02 13.72 -2.57
N ASP A 35 -5.97 13.00 -1.44
CA ASP A 35 -4.73 12.38 -0.99
C ASP A 35 -4.35 11.21 -1.91
N LEU A 36 -5.32 10.36 -2.27
CA LEU A 36 -5.09 9.22 -3.15
C LEU A 36 -4.56 9.65 -4.53
N ASN A 37 -5.03 10.76 -5.08
CA ASN A 37 -4.50 11.29 -6.35
C ASN A 37 -3.01 11.64 -6.28
N VAL A 38 -2.50 11.97 -5.10
CA VAL A 38 -1.07 12.23 -4.87
C VAL A 38 -0.34 10.93 -4.52
N THR A 39 -0.84 10.18 -3.55
CA THR A 39 -0.15 9.02 -2.96
C THR A 39 -0.02 7.84 -3.92
N THR A 40 -1.00 7.61 -4.80
CA THR A 40 -0.93 6.52 -5.82
C THR A 40 0.18 6.70 -6.87
N ASN A 41 0.83 7.87 -6.92
CA ASN A 41 2.02 8.04 -7.74
C ASN A 41 3.29 7.54 -7.05
N MET A 42 3.26 7.34 -5.73
CA MET A 42 4.45 7.09 -4.92
C MET A 42 4.47 5.72 -4.26
N TRP A 43 3.30 5.08 -4.12
CA TRP A 43 3.17 3.76 -3.50
C TRP A 43 2.34 2.82 -4.36
N ASP A 44 2.84 1.61 -4.52
CA ASP A 44 2.14 0.50 -5.13
C ASP A 44 1.65 -0.51 -4.07
N GLY A 45 0.51 -1.11 -4.36
CA GLY A 45 -0.06 -2.23 -3.62
C GLY A 45 0.15 -3.57 -4.32
N LEU A 46 -0.61 -4.59 -3.92
CA LEU A 46 -0.59 -5.91 -4.56
C LEU A 46 -0.95 -5.82 -6.03
N LEU A 47 -2.02 -5.13 -6.34
CA LEU A 47 -2.57 -4.96 -7.68
C LEU A 47 -2.89 -3.49 -7.93
N SER A 48 -3.01 -3.13 -9.20
CA SER A 48 -3.41 -1.79 -9.65
C SER A 48 -4.56 -1.86 -10.65
N PHE A 49 -4.97 -0.72 -11.16
CA PHE A 49 -5.93 -0.65 -12.28
C PHE A 49 -5.25 -0.07 -13.51
N ASP A 50 -5.51 -0.67 -14.66
CA ASP A 50 -5.09 -0.11 -15.94
C ASP A 50 -5.94 1.11 -16.33
N CYS A 51 -5.58 1.77 -17.44
CA CYS A 51 -6.30 2.94 -17.95
C CYS A 51 -7.75 2.66 -18.37
N TYR A 52 -8.18 1.39 -18.40
CA TYR A 52 -9.55 0.96 -18.69
C TYR A 52 -10.30 0.54 -17.42
N GLY A 53 -9.69 0.67 -16.25
CA GLY A 53 -10.26 0.26 -14.97
C GLY A 53 -10.28 -1.25 -14.74
N LYS A 54 -9.44 -2.01 -15.44
CA LYS A 54 -9.26 -3.45 -15.20
C LYS A 54 -8.13 -3.66 -14.21
N VAL A 55 -8.28 -4.67 -13.36
CA VAL A 55 -7.22 -5.10 -12.44
C VAL A 55 -6.00 -5.54 -13.25
N ALA A 56 -4.85 -5.05 -12.84
CA ALA A 56 -3.55 -5.28 -13.45
C ALA A 56 -2.51 -5.67 -12.40
N PRO A 57 -1.47 -6.44 -12.76
CA PRO A 57 -0.35 -6.71 -11.87
C PRO A 57 0.35 -5.43 -11.40
N ALA A 58 0.77 -5.44 -10.12
CA ALA A 58 1.67 -4.44 -9.55
C ALA A 58 2.78 -5.19 -8.78
N ILE A 59 2.83 -5.11 -7.44
CA ILE A 59 3.78 -5.90 -6.65
C ILE A 59 3.48 -7.41 -6.75
N ALA A 60 2.21 -7.80 -6.86
CA ALA A 60 1.87 -9.16 -7.25
C ALA A 60 1.93 -9.31 -8.80
N LYS A 61 2.81 -10.18 -9.27
CA LYS A 61 2.96 -10.50 -10.71
C LYS A 61 1.87 -11.43 -11.23
N SER A 62 1.25 -12.22 -10.36
CA SER A 62 0.13 -13.10 -10.65
C SER A 62 -0.63 -13.45 -9.38
N TRP A 63 -1.88 -13.88 -9.55
CA TRP A 63 -2.72 -14.35 -8.46
C TRP A 63 -3.69 -15.43 -8.95
N GLU A 64 -4.20 -16.19 -8.00
CA GLU A 64 -5.16 -17.25 -8.22
C GLU A 64 -6.06 -17.43 -7.01
N HIS A 65 -7.16 -18.10 -7.16
CA HIS A 65 -8.07 -18.44 -6.06
C HIS A 65 -8.59 -19.88 -6.18
N ASN A 66 -9.09 -20.42 -5.06
CA ASN A 66 -9.77 -21.71 -5.05
C ASN A 66 -11.16 -21.62 -5.72
N ASP A 67 -11.79 -22.79 -5.93
CA ASP A 67 -13.03 -22.90 -6.72
C ASP A 67 -14.19 -22.03 -6.20
N ASP A 68 -14.25 -21.77 -4.89
CA ASP A 68 -15.29 -20.96 -4.25
C ASP A 68 -14.89 -19.53 -3.95
N SER A 69 -13.69 -19.12 -4.38
CA SER A 69 -13.14 -17.77 -4.19
C SER A 69 -13.07 -17.34 -2.71
N THR A 70 -12.82 -18.28 -1.80
CA THR A 70 -12.60 -17.99 -0.37
C THR A 70 -11.12 -17.93 0.01
N VAL A 71 -10.22 -18.51 -0.79
CA VAL A 71 -8.78 -18.48 -0.57
C VAL A 71 -8.11 -17.91 -1.82
N TRP A 72 -7.32 -16.86 -1.62
CA TRP A 72 -6.61 -16.16 -2.68
C TRP A 72 -5.11 -16.20 -2.43
N THR A 73 -4.35 -16.58 -3.46
CA THR A 73 -2.89 -16.64 -3.43
C THR A 73 -2.31 -15.61 -4.38
N PHE A 74 -1.41 -14.77 -3.88
CA PHE A 74 -0.69 -13.73 -4.65
C PHE A 74 0.79 -14.07 -4.69
N HIS A 75 1.37 -14.07 -5.90
CA HIS A 75 2.79 -14.30 -6.14
C HIS A 75 3.48 -12.96 -6.38
N LEU A 76 4.32 -12.57 -5.44
CA LEU A 76 4.98 -11.27 -5.46
C LEU A 76 6.20 -11.26 -6.39
N ARG A 77 6.59 -10.07 -6.79
CA ARG A 77 7.87 -9.77 -7.42
C ARG A 77 8.99 -9.88 -6.36
N ASP A 78 10.19 -10.11 -6.83
CA ASP A 78 11.41 -10.19 -6.03
C ASP A 78 12.41 -9.06 -6.36
N ASP A 79 11.92 -7.97 -6.99
CA ASP A 79 12.70 -6.84 -7.46
C ASP A 79 12.10 -5.48 -7.01
N VAL A 80 11.37 -5.45 -5.89
CA VAL A 80 10.76 -4.24 -5.34
C VAL A 80 11.52 -3.78 -4.11
N ASP A 81 11.94 -2.53 -4.12
CA ASP A 81 12.67 -1.91 -3.03
C ASP A 81 11.90 -0.74 -2.41
N TRP A 82 12.10 -0.55 -1.11
CA TRP A 82 11.78 0.67 -0.41
C TRP A 82 12.91 1.67 -0.56
N CYS A 83 12.59 2.89 -1.00
CA CYS A 83 13.55 3.98 -1.18
C CYS A 83 13.13 5.19 -0.35
N ASP A 84 14.10 5.99 0.09
CA ASP A 84 13.80 7.30 0.67
C ASP A 84 13.50 8.35 -0.43
N VAL A 85 13.21 9.57 -0.02
CA VAL A 85 12.90 10.69 -0.91
C VAL A 85 14.03 11.03 -1.90
N ASN A 86 15.26 10.63 -1.62
CA ASN A 86 16.42 10.82 -2.50
C ASN A 86 16.64 9.65 -3.46
N GLY A 87 15.81 8.59 -3.39
CA GLY A 87 15.98 7.37 -4.17
C GLY A 87 17.05 6.42 -3.62
N GLU A 88 17.48 6.60 -2.37
CA GLU A 88 18.36 5.65 -1.70
C GLU A 88 17.58 4.42 -1.26
N VAL A 89 18.00 3.23 -1.68
CA VAL A 89 17.39 1.97 -1.26
C VAL A 89 17.61 1.77 0.24
N LYS A 90 16.55 1.51 0.98
CA LYS A 90 16.55 1.29 2.43
C LYS A 90 16.38 -0.17 2.80
N SER A 91 15.44 -0.85 2.16
CA SER A 91 15.20 -2.28 2.35
C SER A 91 14.52 -2.88 1.13
N HIS A 92 14.57 -4.20 1.06
CA HIS A 92 13.86 -4.96 0.03
C HIS A 92 12.45 -5.29 0.52
N LEU A 93 11.44 -5.13 -0.35
CA LEU A 93 10.05 -5.41 -0.03
C LEU A 93 9.74 -6.91 -0.15
N THR A 94 9.07 -7.44 0.86
CA THR A 94 8.67 -8.85 0.94
C THR A 94 7.20 -9.00 1.33
N SER A 95 6.71 -10.23 1.37
CA SER A 95 5.38 -10.57 1.87
C SER A 95 5.12 -10.09 3.30
N LYS A 96 6.18 -9.99 4.12
CA LYS A 96 6.11 -9.48 5.49
C LYS A 96 5.60 -8.05 5.56
N ASP A 97 5.98 -7.18 4.60
CA ASP A 97 5.55 -5.79 4.58
C ASP A 97 4.03 -5.66 4.44
N PHE A 98 3.39 -6.60 3.77
CA PHE A 98 1.93 -6.68 3.68
C PHE A 98 1.27 -7.13 5.00
N LEU A 99 1.92 -8.00 5.77
CA LEU A 99 1.47 -8.35 7.12
C LEU A 99 1.54 -7.13 8.03
N VAL A 100 2.63 -6.38 7.96
CA VAL A 100 2.85 -5.14 8.73
C VAL A 100 1.81 -4.07 8.35
N GLY A 101 1.59 -3.86 7.05
CA GLY A 101 0.60 -2.89 6.56
C GLY A 101 -0.82 -3.24 6.99
N LEU A 102 -1.21 -4.51 6.88
CA LEU A 102 -2.54 -4.96 7.30
C LEU A 102 -2.73 -4.85 8.82
N GLU A 103 -1.71 -5.23 9.61
CA GLU A 103 -1.76 -5.05 11.07
C GLU A 103 -1.94 -3.58 11.43
N TRP A 104 -1.19 -2.67 10.79
CA TRP A 104 -1.31 -1.24 11.02
C TRP A 104 -2.75 -0.75 10.79
N VAL A 105 -3.35 -1.12 9.67
CA VAL A 105 -4.71 -0.71 9.29
C VAL A 105 -5.76 -1.31 10.24
N LEU A 106 -5.61 -2.57 10.65
CA LEU A 106 -6.54 -3.25 11.55
C LEU A 106 -6.36 -2.88 13.00
N ASN A 107 -5.24 -2.27 13.37
CA ASN A 107 -4.99 -1.83 14.75
C ASN A 107 -5.70 -0.50 14.99
N ALA A 108 -6.78 -0.55 15.77
CA ALA A 108 -7.65 0.59 16.03
C ALA A 108 -6.93 1.76 16.73
N PHE A 109 -5.85 1.49 17.48
CA PHE A 109 -5.03 2.51 18.09
C PHE A 109 -4.03 3.11 17.09
N LYS A 110 -3.26 2.28 16.39
CA LYS A 110 -2.21 2.74 15.47
C LYS A 110 -2.76 3.58 14.33
N ASN A 111 -3.83 3.15 13.71
CA ASN A 111 -4.46 3.82 12.57
C ASN A 111 -5.71 4.62 12.95
N GLU A 112 -5.95 4.87 14.24
CA GLU A 112 -7.08 5.66 14.77
C GLU A 112 -8.44 5.20 14.22
N ALA A 113 -8.58 3.91 13.96
CA ALA A 113 -9.76 3.29 13.36
C ALA A 113 -10.11 3.77 11.93
N PHE A 114 -9.16 4.34 11.21
CA PHE A 114 -9.34 4.74 9.81
C PHE A 114 -9.06 3.60 8.84
N ASN A 115 -9.75 3.62 7.70
CA ASN A 115 -9.55 2.73 6.54
C ASN A 115 -9.71 1.21 6.83
N THR A 116 -10.37 0.84 7.93
CA THR A 116 -10.45 -0.54 8.43
C THR A 116 -11.64 -1.34 7.87
N SER A 117 -12.66 -0.68 7.33
CA SER A 117 -13.92 -1.35 6.97
C SER A 117 -13.72 -2.45 5.91
N MET A 118 -12.94 -2.17 4.87
CA MET A 118 -12.75 -3.10 3.76
C MET A 118 -12.00 -4.37 4.20
N PRO A 119 -10.83 -4.31 4.87
CA PRO A 119 -10.19 -5.51 5.40
C PRO A 119 -11.05 -6.23 6.45
N SER A 120 -11.73 -5.50 7.35
CA SER A 120 -12.58 -6.11 8.39
C SER A 120 -13.73 -6.93 7.83
N GLU A 121 -14.28 -6.56 6.67
CA GLU A 121 -15.37 -7.27 6.03
C GLU A 121 -14.91 -8.43 5.14
N THR A 122 -13.69 -8.35 4.59
CA THR A 122 -13.23 -9.26 3.54
C THR A 122 -12.19 -10.27 3.97
N VAL A 123 -11.55 -10.10 5.14
CA VAL A 123 -10.53 -11.01 5.66
C VAL A 123 -11.03 -11.68 6.94
N VAL A 124 -10.90 -13.02 7.02
CA VAL A 124 -11.26 -13.80 8.22
C VAL A 124 -10.57 -13.24 9.45
N GLY A 125 -11.29 -13.11 10.57
CA GLY A 125 -10.74 -12.67 11.86
C GLY A 125 -10.31 -11.20 11.94
N ALA A 126 -10.36 -10.45 10.85
CA ALA A 126 -9.91 -9.05 10.82
C ALA A 126 -10.80 -8.15 11.71
N ALA A 127 -12.10 -8.33 11.69
CA ALA A 127 -13.02 -7.60 12.58
C ALA A 127 -12.77 -7.91 14.05
N ASP A 128 -12.52 -9.18 14.39
CA ASP A 128 -12.24 -9.60 15.77
C ASP A 128 -10.92 -9.02 16.27
N TYR A 129 -9.88 -8.95 15.40
CA TYR A 129 -8.61 -8.32 15.73
C TYR A 129 -8.75 -6.81 15.93
N TYR A 130 -9.53 -6.15 15.07
CA TYR A 130 -9.85 -4.73 15.23
C TYR A 130 -10.51 -4.45 16.59
N ASP A 131 -11.53 -5.23 16.97
CA ASP A 131 -12.21 -5.08 18.25
C ASP A 131 -11.25 -5.37 19.42
N LEU A 132 -10.38 -6.38 19.31
CA LEU A 132 -9.34 -6.69 20.29
C LEU A 132 -8.41 -5.51 20.54
N THR A 133 -7.90 -4.87 19.46
CA THR A 133 -7.00 -3.73 19.57
C THR A 133 -7.70 -2.49 20.12
N LYS A 134 -8.96 -2.28 19.75
CA LYS A 134 -9.81 -1.23 20.28
C LYS A 134 -10.02 -1.37 21.79
N ASP A 135 -10.29 -2.57 22.26
CA ASP A 135 -10.50 -2.86 23.69
C ASP A 135 -9.19 -2.68 24.49
N LYS A 136 -8.03 -2.94 23.88
CA LYS A 136 -6.72 -2.72 24.51
C LYS A 136 -6.34 -1.24 24.62
N GLY A 137 -6.89 -0.37 23.79
CA GLY A 137 -6.54 1.05 23.76
C GLY A 137 -5.04 1.26 23.52
N ASP A 138 -4.42 2.11 24.34
CA ASP A 138 -2.99 2.47 24.22
C ASP A 138 -2.04 1.25 24.24
N ALA A 139 -2.42 0.17 24.91
CA ALA A 139 -1.61 -1.07 24.91
C ALA A 139 -1.56 -1.76 23.56
N ALA A 140 -2.42 -1.40 22.61
CA ALA A 140 -2.35 -1.90 21.25
C ALA A 140 -1.21 -1.27 20.42
N ALA A 141 -0.57 -0.21 20.89
CA ALA A 141 0.58 0.40 20.22
C ALA A 141 1.76 -0.58 20.07
N ASP A 142 1.94 -1.46 21.03
CA ASP A 142 3.05 -2.43 21.06
C ASP A 142 2.72 -3.76 20.35
N MET A 143 1.49 -3.94 19.86
CA MET A 143 1.11 -5.14 19.11
C MET A 143 1.75 -5.16 17.73
N THR A 144 2.00 -6.36 17.23
CA THR A 144 2.70 -6.59 15.98
C THR A 144 1.88 -7.46 15.02
N TYR A 145 2.37 -7.66 13.80
CA TYR A 145 1.72 -8.58 12.87
C TYR A 145 1.72 -10.03 13.38
N GLU A 146 2.68 -10.43 14.23
CA GLU A 146 2.68 -11.74 14.87
C GLU A 146 1.48 -11.90 15.83
N ASP A 147 1.14 -10.85 16.57
CA ASP A 147 -0.07 -10.83 17.42
C ASP A 147 -1.35 -10.92 16.57
N MET A 148 -1.36 -10.24 15.42
CA MET A 148 -2.46 -10.32 14.47
C MET A 148 -2.64 -11.73 13.91
N LEU A 149 -1.55 -12.39 13.52
CA LEU A 149 -1.58 -13.79 13.07
C LEU A 149 -2.01 -14.75 14.18
N ALA A 150 -1.50 -14.54 15.40
CA ALA A 150 -1.88 -15.34 16.57
C ALA A 150 -3.36 -15.17 16.95
N ALA A 151 -3.96 -14.02 16.64
CA ALA A 151 -5.40 -13.79 16.82
C ALA A 151 -6.25 -14.46 15.73
N GLY A 152 -5.65 -15.04 14.69
CA GLY A 152 -6.35 -15.82 13.66
C GLY A 152 -6.84 -15.00 12.47
N VAL A 153 -6.21 -13.85 12.19
CA VAL A 153 -6.50 -13.10 10.97
C VAL A 153 -6.05 -13.90 9.76
N GLY A 154 -6.91 -14.01 8.76
CA GLY A 154 -6.76 -14.88 7.59
C GLY A 154 -5.83 -14.30 6.53
N ILE A 155 -4.59 -14.04 6.91
CA ILE A 155 -3.49 -13.74 6.01
C ILE A 155 -2.27 -14.58 6.39
N GLU A 156 -1.57 -15.12 5.41
CA GLU A 156 -0.36 -15.91 5.61
C GLU A 156 0.72 -15.47 4.61
N ALA A 157 1.98 -15.55 5.04
CA ALA A 157 3.18 -15.34 4.23
C ALA A 157 4.05 -16.59 4.33
N PRO A 158 3.78 -17.66 3.53
CA PRO A 158 4.51 -18.91 3.62
C PRO A 158 5.99 -18.78 3.22
N ASP A 159 6.32 -17.79 2.42
CA ASP A 159 7.66 -17.39 2.03
C ASP A 159 7.70 -15.88 1.70
N ASP A 160 8.88 -15.36 1.36
CA ASP A 160 9.11 -13.92 1.14
C ASP A 160 8.30 -13.33 -0.04
N TYR A 161 7.79 -14.18 -0.94
CA TYR A 161 7.14 -13.73 -2.18
C TYR A 161 5.77 -14.36 -2.43
N THR A 162 5.18 -14.94 -1.40
CA THR A 162 3.83 -15.50 -1.47
C THR A 162 2.97 -14.96 -0.35
N LEU A 163 1.76 -14.49 -0.70
CA LEU A 163 0.72 -14.11 0.25
C LEU A 163 -0.53 -14.93 0.01
N VAL A 164 -1.15 -15.39 1.09
CA VAL A 164 -2.42 -16.12 1.02
C VAL A 164 -3.44 -15.40 1.91
N PHE A 165 -4.58 -15.04 1.32
CA PHE A 165 -5.71 -14.46 2.06
C PHE A 165 -6.86 -15.45 2.14
N THR A 166 -7.54 -15.46 3.28
CA THR A 166 -8.76 -16.22 3.49
C THR A 166 -9.93 -15.28 3.76
N CYS A 167 -10.94 -15.35 2.90
CA CYS A 167 -12.18 -14.57 3.02
C CYS A 167 -13.23 -15.31 3.84
N PRO A 168 -14.07 -14.61 4.63
CA PRO A 168 -15.10 -15.24 5.46
C PRO A 168 -16.27 -15.83 4.64
N SER A 169 -16.36 -15.45 3.37
CA SER A 169 -17.35 -15.95 2.41
C SER A 169 -16.80 -15.81 0.98
N PRO A 170 -17.40 -16.47 -0.02
CA PRO A 170 -16.97 -16.31 -1.42
C PRO A 170 -16.88 -14.86 -1.86
N CYS A 171 -15.68 -14.45 -2.28
CA CYS A 171 -15.39 -13.08 -2.70
C CYS A 171 -14.71 -13.07 -4.08
N PRO A 172 -15.46 -13.30 -5.18
CA PRO A 172 -14.89 -13.44 -6.52
C PRO A 172 -14.32 -12.12 -7.10
N TYR A 173 -14.42 -11.02 -6.37
CA TYR A 173 -13.91 -9.69 -6.71
C TYR A 173 -12.79 -9.23 -5.76
N PHE A 174 -12.21 -10.14 -4.98
CA PHE A 174 -11.20 -9.79 -3.98
C PHE A 174 -9.94 -9.18 -4.60
N ASP A 175 -9.62 -9.51 -5.86
CA ASP A 175 -8.56 -8.86 -6.63
C ASP A 175 -8.78 -7.35 -6.77
N THR A 176 -10.03 -6.89 -6.91
CA THR A 176 -10.34 -5.46 -6.92
C THR A 176 -10.22 -4.83 -5.54
N VAL A 177 -10.46 -5.59 -4.49
CA VAL A 177 -10.40 -5.14 -3.09
C VAL A 177 -8.96 -4.88 -2.67
N VAL A 178 -8.04 -5.80 -2.97
CA VAL A 178 -6.62 -5.68 -2.57
C VAL A 178 -5.84 -4.61 -3.35
N ALA A 179 -6.44 -4.03 -4.38
CA ALA A 179 -5.88 -2.89 -5.09
C ALA A 179 -6.04 -1.55 -4.32
N TYR A 180 -6.82 -1.53 -3.24
CA TYR A 180 -6.99 -0.33 -2.42
C TYR A 180 -5.89 -0.18 -1.36
N ASN A 181 -5.63 1.06 -0.98
CA ASN A 181 -4.56 1.43 -0.04
C ASN A 181 -4.69 0.79 1.35
N SER A 182 -5.87 0.34 1.77
CA SER A 182 -6.04 -0.43 3.01
C SER A 182 -5.33 -1.80 3.01
N PHE A 183 -4.83 -2.24 1.86
CA PHE A 183 -4.04 -3.47 1.69
C PHE A 183 -2.61 -3.19 1.22
N TYR A 184 -2.15 -1.94 1.26
CA TYR A 184 -0.79 -1.60 0.86
C TYR A 184 0.23 -2.09 1.89
N PRO A 185 1.45 -2.40 1.45
CA PRO A 185 2.53 -2.81 2.35
C PRO A 185 3.03 -1.63 3.17
N ALA A 186 3.62 -1.90 4.34
CA ALA A 186 4.37 -0.94 5.13
C ALA A 186 5.69 -1.53 5.59
N SER A 187 6.76 -0.74 5.54
CA SER A 187 8.06 -1.18 6.03
C SER A 187 8.08 -1.22 7.56
N GLU A 188 8.37 -2.41 8.11
CA GLU A 188 8.56 -2.57 9.56
C GLU A 188 9.74 -1.74 10.06
N ASP A 189 10.81 -1.66 9.27
CA ASP A 189 12.02 -0.91 9.63
C ASP A 189 11.73 0.60 9.71
N LEU A 190 10.95 1.13 8.78
CA LEU A 190 10.51 2.52 8.84
C LEU A 190 9.65 2.80 10.08
N ILE A 191 8.69 1.91 10.38
CA ILE A 191 7.84 2.07 11.57
C ILE A 191 8.67 2.00 12.85
N LYS A 192 9.67 1.13 12.92
CA LYS A 192 10.60 1.07 14.06
C LYS A 192 11.46 2.32 14.20
N GLU A 193 11.91 2.89 13.08
CA GLU A 193 12.70 4.11 13.05
C GLU A 193 11.91 5.31 13.55
N LEU A 194 10.68 5.48 13.07
CA LEU A 194 9.83 6.63 13.38
C LEU A 194 9.02 6.47 14.69
N GLY A 195 8.75 5.21 15.08
CA GLY A 195 7.77 4.89 16.11
C GLY A 195 6.33 5.12 15.64
N VAL A 196 5.34 4.69 16.43
CA VAL A 196 3.91 4.80 16.07
C VAL A 196 3.51 6.25 15.80
N GLU A 197 3.86 7.16 16.68
CA GLU A 197 3.51 8.58 16.53
C GLU A 197 4.21 9.24 15.35
N GLY A 198 5.50 8.89 15.11
CA GLY A 198 6.25 9.42 13.97
C GLY A 198 5.72 8.91 12.64
N PHE A 199 5.31 7.64 12.56
CA PHE A 199 4.71 7.11 11.33
C PHE A 199 3.31 7.67 11.07
N ARG A 200 2.52 7.97 12.12
CA ARG A 200 1.26 8.70 11.98
C ARG A 200 1.45 10.11 11.44
N ALA A 201 2.43 10.83 11.98
CA ALA A 201 2.71 12.24 11.67
C ALA A 201 3.79 12.42 10.60
N CYS A 202 4.06 11.37 9.82
CA CYS A 202 5.07 11.39 8.77
C CYS A 202 4.80 12.47 7.71
N ASP A 203 5.87 12.90 7.06
CA ASP A 203 5.80 13.75 5.88
C ASP A 203 6.57 13.11 4.71
N TYR A 204 6.54 13.76 3.55
CA TYR A 204 7.17 13.21 2.35
C TYR A 204 8.69 13.07 2.47
N THR A 205 9.35 13.73 3.40
CA THR A 205 10.81 13.63 3.61
C THR A 205 11.20 12.47 4.51
N THR A 206 10.25 11.97 5.32
CA THR A 206 10.47 10.87 6.26
C THR A 206 9.92 9.54 5.77
N MET A 207 9.00 9.56 4.80
CA MET A 207 8.43 8.33 4.23
C MET A 207 9.38 7.60 3.28
N TRP A 208 9.17 6.30 3.16
CA TRP A 208 9.79 5.47 2.14
C TRP A 208 8.78 5.14 1.04
N TYR A 209 9.27 5.00 -0.17
CA TYR A 209 8.52 4.88 -1.41
C TYR A 209 8.84 3.56 -2.11
N ASN A 210 7.85 2.95 -2.72
CA ASN A 210 8.01 1.76 -3.55
C ASN A 210 7.37 1.89 -4.95
N GLY A 211 6.74 3.01 -5.22
CA GLY A 211 6.04 3.30 -6.46
C GLY A 211 6.89 4.01 -7.52
N PRO A 212 6.27 4.41 -8.64
CA PRO A 212 6.97 4.92 -9.83
C PRO A 212 7.64 6.28 -9.64
N TYR A 213 7.19 7.08 -8.66
CA TYR A 213 7.70 8.44 -8.47
C TYR A 213 8.08 8.70 -7.01
N LEU A 214 9.03 9.63 -6.84
CA LEU A 214 9.40 10.24 -5.57
C LEU A 214 8.89 11.69 -5.54
N MET A 215 8.57 12.21 -4.37
CA MET A 215 8.21 13.62 -4.21
C MET A 215 9.46 14.49 -4.26
N GLU A 216 9.57 15.35 -5.27
CA GLU A 216 10.65 16.31 -5.38
C GLU A 216 10.37 17.58 -4.58
N GLU A 217 9.15 18.13 -4.71
CA GLU A 217 8.75 19.36 -4.04
C GLU A 217 7.26 19.31 -3.66
N PHE A 218 6.97 19.74 -2.46
CA PHE A 218 5.61 19.95 -2.00
C PHE A 218 5.44 21.39 -1.50
N ILE A 219 4.62 22.15 -2.18
CA ILE A 219 4.20 23.50 -1.77
C ILE A 219 2.69 23.46 -1.51
N GLN A 220 2.31 23.54 -0.25
CA GLN A 220 0.92 23.47 0.17
C GLN A 220 0.05 24.52 -0.57
N GLY A 221 -1.07 24.08 -1.09
CA GLY A 221 -2.00 24.92 -1.86
C GLY A 221 -1.47 25.39 -3.21
N ASN A 222 -0.37 24.84 -3.70
CA ASN A 222 0.25 25.26 -4.95
C ASN A 222 0.74 24.06 -5.78
N THR A 223 1.97 23.61 -5.55
CA THR A 223 2.68 22.68 -6.44
C THR A 223 3.05 21.39 -5.72
N LYS A 224 2.90 20.29 -6.44
CA LYS A 224 3.43 18.97 -6.09
C LYS A 224 4.23 18.48 -7.28
N SER A 225 5.56 18.39 -7.15
CA SER A 225 6.47 17.90 -8.17
C SER A 225 6.96 16.51 -7.87
N PHE A 226 7.00 15.68 -8.88
CA PHE A 226 7.46 14.31 -8.79
C PHE A 226 8.61 14.08 -9.73
N ILE A 227 9.57 13.27 -9.30
CA ILE A 227 10.66 12.76 -10.15
C ILE A 227 10.53 11.24 -10.27
N PRO A 228 10.96 10.63 -11.38
CA PRO A 228 10.95 9.17 -11.51
C PRO A 228 11.76 8.52 -10.39
N ASN A 229 11.22 7.45 -9.80
CA ASN A 229 11.97 6.61 -8.88
C ASN A 229 12.98 5.75 -9.67
N PRO A 230 14.29 5.94 -9.47
CA PRO A 230 15.30 5.20 -10.23
C PRO A 230 15.32 3.69 -9.94
N ASN A 231 14.70 3.27 -8.84
CA ASN A 231 14.63 1.87 -8.40
C ASN A 231 13.26 1.25 -8.66
N TYR A 232 12.39 1.91 -9.42
CA TYR A 232 11.07 1.36 -9.70
C TYR A 232 11.16 0.12 -10.59
N TYR A 233 10.60 -0.97 -10.14
CA TYR A 233 10.67 -2.29 -10.78
C TYR A 233 10.11 -2.31 -12.21
N ALA A 234 9.13 -1.47 -12.54
CA ALA A 234 8.50 -1.37 -13.85
C ALA A 234 8.96 -0.15 -14.66
N ALA A 235 10.11 0.45 -14.34
CA ALA A 235 10.60 1.66 -15.02
C ALA A 235 10.77 1.49 -16.54
N ASN A 236 10.97 0.26 -17.02
CA ASN A 236 11.11 -0.05 -18.45
C ASN A 236 9.80 -0.52 -19.11
N ASP A 237 8.73 -0.71 -18.34
CA ASP A 237 7.44 -1.22 -18.83
C ASP A 237 6.45 -0.08 -19.15
N CYS A 238 6.83 1.16 -18.84
CA CYS A 238 6.07 2.36 -19.18
C CYS A 238 6.28 2.70 -20.67
N THR A 239 5.59 2.01 -21.55
CA THR A 239 5.54 2.29 -23.00
C THR A 239 4.15 2.74 -23.42
#